data_003f300d9f0abc3c8d823ca6bf1516d4
#
_entry.id   003f300d9f0abc3c8d823ca6bf1516d4
#
_cell.length_a   1.000
_cell.length_b   1.000
_cell.length_c   1.000
_cell.angle_alpha   90.00
_cell.angle_beta   90.00
_cell.angle_gamma   90.00
#
_symmetry.space_group_name_H-M   'P 1'
#
loop_
_entity.id
_entity.type
_entity.pdbx_description
1 polymer ?
#
loop_
_entity_poly.entity_id
_entity_poly.type
_entity_poly.pdbx_seq_one_letter_code
_entity_poly.pdbx_strand_id
1 'polypeptide(L)'
;HYFGYFTWGTCTNRFGQLNDIYEDLKAQGYNVELIGIASGSQSSSSSGNWTSNNNSPVCTDNSSNEVWNDWGASQRDLFVLDLNGDLVLHQNITSGLPDNLGNLIIDLLGQYDTEICDLNDIYVSEAHTSGNPEDYIEIYNNGGEDCSLEGFRLDDNQEMDDLTFGDVIITAGGYW
;
A
#
# COMPACT_ATOMS: atom_id res chain seq x y z
N HIS A 1 1.39 9.38 5.00
CA HIS A 1 2.61 10.16 5.25
C HIS A 1 2.36 11.17 6.36
N TYR A 2 3.25 11.24 7.33
CA TYR A 2 3.16 12.18 8.45
C TYR A 2 4.38 13.09 8.51
N PHE A 3 4.15 14.40 8.59
CA PHE A 3 5.17 15.45 8.63
C PHE A 3 5.33 16.03 10.03
N GLY A 4 6.56 16.08 10.58
CA GLY A 4 6.78 16.55 11.95
C GLY A 4 8.24 16.80 12.33
N TYR A 5 8.45 16.98 13.63
CA TYR A 5 9.78 17.18 14.21
C TYR A 5 10.06 16.11 15.28
N PHE A 6 11.20 15.44 15.21
CA PHE A 6 11.63 14.40 16.17
C PHE A 6 11.69 14.88 17.61
N THR A 7 12.03 16.16 17.79
CA THR A 7 12.30 16.74 19.12
C THR A 7 11.05 17.30 19.81
N TRP A 8 9.89 17.27 19.15
CA TRP A 8 8.65 17.83 19.70
C TRP A 8 7.70 16.76 20.20
N GLY A 9 7.40 16.79 21.52
CA GLY A 9 6.59 15.76 22.17
C GLY A 9 5.21 15.54 21.56
N THR A 10 4.54 16.60 21.08
CA THR A 10 3.25 16.44 20.36
C THR A 10 3.44 15.70 19.04
N CYS A 11 4.52 15.95 18.29
CA CYS A 11 4.81 15.21 17.06
C CYS A 11 5.08 13.73 17.35
N THR A 12 5.88 13.45 18.37
CA THR A 12 6.14 12.07 18.82
C THR A 12 4.87 11.34 19.23
N ASN A 13 4.00 12.00 19.99
CA ASN A 13 2.72 11.40 20.41
C ASN A 13 1.81 11.10 19.22
N ARG A 14 1.69 12.03 18.26
CA ARG A 14 0.88 11.80 17.05
C ARG A 14 1.43 10.68 16.17
N PHE A 15 2.75 10.64 15.98
CA PHE A 15 3.38 9.55 15.24
C PHE A 15 3.16 8.19 15.91
N GLY A 16 3.28 8.11 17.23
CA GLY A 16 2.96 6.89 17.97
C GLY A 16 1.52 6.43 17.78
N GLN A 17 0.55 7.34 17.89
CA GLN A 17 -0.86 7.01 17.64
C GLN A 17 -1.13 6.53 16.20
N LEU A 18 -0.45 7.10 15.21
CA LEU A 18 -0.52 6.65 13.81
C LEU A 18 0.12 5.27 13.65
N ASN A 19 1.25 5.03 14.33
CA ASN A 19 1.91 3.72 14.31
C ASN A 19 1.06 2.64 14.97
N ASP A 20 0.33 2.94 16.04
CA ASP A 20 -0.61 1.99 16.66
C ASP A 20 -1.67 1.55 15.64
N ILE A 21 -2.27 2.49 14.90
CA ILE A 21 -3.24 2.18 13.82
C ILE A 21 -2.58 1.37 12.71
N TYR A 22 -1.37 1.75 12.29
CA TYR A 22 -0.61 1.04 11.27
C TYR A 22 -0.36 -0.41 11.67
N GLU A 23 0.12 -0.66 12.89
CA GLU A 23 0.38 -2.01 13.39
C GLU A 23 -0.89 -2.85 13.50
N ASP A 24 -1.99 -2.25 13.97
CA ASP A 24 -3.29 -2.91 14.06
C ASP A 24 -3.80 -3.33 12.66
N LEU A 25 -3.67 -2.48 11.67
CA LEU A 25 -4.07 -2.78 10.29
C LEU A 25 -3.17 -3.85 9.65
N LYS A 26 -1.84 -3.76 9.85
CA LYS A 26 -0.90 -4.80 9.37
C LYS A 26 -1.19 -6.16 10.04
N ALA A 27 -1.52 -6.20 11.32
CA ALA A 27 -1.86 -7.42 12.03
C ALA A 27 -3.16 -8.06 11.50
N GLN A 28 -4.07 -7.28 10.94
CA GLN A 28 -5.28 -7.73 10.26
C GLN A 28 -5.05 -8.14 8.80
N GLY A 29 -3.82 -8.00 8.28
CA GLY A 29 -3.46 -8.38 6.91
C GLY A 29 -3.60 -7.28 5.86
N TYR A 30 -3.98 -6.05 6.26
CA TYR A 30 -4.13 -4.95 5.30
C TYR A 30 -2.77 -4.48 4.76
N ASN A 31 -2.74 -4.18 3.45
CA ASN A 31 -1.58 -3.64 2.77
C ASN A 31 -1.53 -2.12 2.92
N VAL A 32 -1.02 -1.65 4.05
CA VAL A 32 -0.90 -0.22 4.39
C VAL A 32 0.55 0.11 4.76
N GLU A 33 1.00 1.33 4.45
CA GLU A 33 2.31 1.83 4.85
C GLU A 33 2.19 3.21 5.51
N LEU A 34 2.92 3.38 6.62
CA LEU A 34 3.08 4.66 7.31
C LEU A 34 4.52 5.13 7.17
N ILE A 35 4.73 6.36 6.71
CA ILE A 35 6.05 6.99 6.62
C ILE A 35 6.05 8.28 7.42
N GLY A 36 6.99 8.39 8.36
CA GLY A 36 7.25 9.63 9.09
C GLY A 36 8.34 10.46 8.40
N ILE A 37 8.05 11.71 8.08
CA ILE A 37 8.96 12.63 7.37
C ILE A 37 9.28 13.83 8.26
N ALA A 38 10.48 13.85 8.82
CA ALA A 38 10.93 14.97 9.61
C ALA A 38 11.47 16.09 8.73
N SER A 39 11.29 17.36 9.19
CA SER A 39 11.90 18.51 8.52
C SER A 39 13.41 18.37 8.43
N GLY A 40 14.02 18.89 7.37
CA GLY A 40 15.47 18.93 7.17
C GLY A 40 16.24 19.62 8.29
N SER A 41 15.60 20.52 9.04
CA SER A 41 16.17 21.10 10.26
C SER A 41 16.44 20.07 11.38
N GLN A 42 15.87 18.88 11.28
CA GLN A 42 16.05 17.78 12.24
C GLN A 42 17.16 16.79 11.84
N SER A 43 17.89 17.05 10.76
CA SER A 43 18.93 16.14 10.23
C SER A 43 20.04 15.81 11.23
N SER A 44 20.32 16.68 12.18
CA SER A 44 21.27 16.43 13.28
C SER A 44 20.62 15.92 14.57
N SER A 45 19.28 15.78 14.59
CA SER A 45 18.53 15.33 15.75
C SER A 45 18.38 13.79 15.73
N SER A 46 18.30 13.19 16.93
CA SER A 46 18.00 11.76 17.02
C SER A 46 16.54 11.50 16.63
N SER A 47 16.34 10.54 15.73
CA SER A 47 15.02 9.98 15.40
C SER A 47 14.48 9.06 16.51
N GLY A 48 15.24 8.78 17.56
CA GLY A 48 14.91 7.82 18.61
C GLY A 48 13.54 8.01 19.23
N ASN A 49 13.03 9.24 19.33
CA ASN A 49 11.69 9.50 19.83
C ASN A 49 10.56 8.92 18.93
N TRP A 50 10.84 8.73 17.63
CA TRP A 50 9.88 8.17 16.67
C TRP A 50 10.14 6.68 16.40
N THR A 51 11.35 6.18 16.65
CA THR A 51 11.74 4.82 16.29
C THR A 51 11.84 3.86 17.47
N SER A 52 11.92 4.36 18.72
CA SER A 52 12.20 3.50 19.89
C SER A 52 11.10 2.48 20.19
N ASN A 53 9.84 2.77 19.83
CA ASN A 53 8.69 1.91 20.08
C ASN A 53 7.77 1.82 18.85
N ASN A 54 8.23 2.21 17.68
CA ASN A 54 7.45 2.22 16.45
C ASN A 54 8.21 1.47 15.35
N ASN A 55 7.48 0.73 14.52
CA ASN A 55 8.04 -0.07 13.42
C ASN A 55 7.94 0.64 12.07
N SER A 56 7.16 1.73 11.99
CA SER A 56 7.00 2.49 10.75
C SER A 56 8.31 3.16 10.33
N PRO A 57 8.63 3.17 9.04
CA PRO A 57 9.81 3.86 8.53
C PRO A 57 9.75 5.37 8.76
N VAL A 58 10.91 5.94 9.08
CA VAL A 58 11.08 7.38 9.25
C VAL A 58 12.25 7.88 8.41
N CYS A 59 12.12 9.08 7.88
CA CYS A 59 13.19 9.77 7.17
C CYS A 59 13.25 11.24 7.57
N THR A 60 14.32 11.90 7.18
CA THR A 60 14.49 13.34 7.32
C THR A 60 14.62 13.96 5.95
N ASP A 61 13.89 15.03 5.70
CA ASP A 61 14.01 15.81 4.47
C ASP A 61 15.42 16.45 4.35
N ASN A 62 15.77 16.90 3.19
CA ASN A 62 17.02 17.64 2.97
C ASN A 62 16.98 19.04 3.64
N SER A 63 18.12 19.69 3.69
CA SER A 63 18.26 21.02 4.35
C SER A 63 17.40 22.11 3.73
N SER A 64 16.93 21.93 2.48
CA SER A 64 16.04 22.86 1.76
C SER A 64 14.57 22.57 2.02
N ASN A 65 14.24 21.48 2.71
CA ASN A 65 12.87 20.99 2.92
C ASN A 65 12.11 20.80 1.59
N GLU A 66 12.73 20.20 0.61
CA GLU A 66 12.14 20.02 -0.73
C GLU A 66 10.85 19.21 -0.69
N VAL A 67 10.84 18.05 0.00
CA VAL A 67 9.63 17.21 0.14
C VAL A 67 8.53 17.96 0.88
N TRP A 68 8.87 18.66 1.98
CA TRP A 68 7.89 19.48 2.72
C TRP A 68 7.28 20.58 1.85
N ASN A 69 8.11 21.24 1.03
CA ASN A 69 7.66 22.29 0.14
C ASN A 69 6.80 21.75 -1.01
N ASP A 70 7.20 20.66 -1.63
CA ASP A 70 6.48 20.03 -2.74
C ASP A 70 5.10 19.51 -2.31
N TRP A 71 4.99 19.02 -1.07
CA TRP A 71 3.71 18.61 -0.49
C TRP A 71 2.91 19.75 0.13
N GLY A 72 3.45 20.95 0.22
CA GLY A 72 2.85 22.07 0.95
C GLY A 72 2.62 21.72 2.42
N ALA A 73 3.48 20.86 2.98
CA ALA A 73 3.29 20.30 4.30
C ALA A 73 3.63 21.29 5.41
N SER A 74 2.85 21.23 6.47
CA SER A 74 3.10 21.92 7.74
C SER A 74 3.36 20.89 8.85
N GLN A 75 3.91 21.36 9.95
CA GLN A 75 4.15 20.52 11.11
C GLN A 75 2.86 19.85 11.61
N ARG A 76 2.88 18.54 11.74
CA ARG A 76 1.77 17.65 12.14
C ARG A 76 0.69 17.49 11.06
N ASP A 77 1.05 17.68 9.80
CA ASP A 77 0.17 17.31 8.71
C ASP A 77 0.24 15.80 8.45
N LEU A 78 -0.92 15.23 8.26
CA LEU A 78 -1.15 13.87 7.81
C LEU A 78 -1.71 13.91 6.39
N PHE A 79 -1.10 13.15 5.51
CA PHE A 79 -1.58 12.89 4.15
C PHE A 79 -1.87 11.41 4.01
N VAL A 80 -3.06 11.07 3.53
CA VAL A 80 -3.44 9.71 3.16
C VAL A 80 -3.59 9.68 1.65
N LEU A 81 -2.89 8.76 1.02
CA LEU A 81 -3.00 8.46 -0.40
C LEU A 81 -3.68 7.11 -0.56
N ASP A 82 -4.40 6.93 -1.66
CA ASP A 82 -4.87 5.62 -2.08
C ASP A 82 -3.76 4.81 -2.78
N LEU A 83 -4.07 3.62 -3.27
CA LEU A 83 -3.11 2.74 -3.95
C LEU A 83 -2.67 3.28 -5.33
N ASN A 84 -3.42 4.20 -5.93
CA ASN A 84 -3.01 4.89 -7.16
C ASN A 84 -2.06 6.07 -6.89
N GLY A 85 -1.89 6.46 -5.62
CA GLY A 85 -1.13 7.63 -5.21
C GLY A 85 -1.95 8.92 -5.19
N ASP A 86 -3.28 8.83 -5.34
CA ASP A 86 -4.16 9.99 -5.27
C ASP A 86 -4.39 10.43 -3.83
N LEU A 87 -4.38 11.74 -3.60
CA LEU A 87 -4.56 12.31 -2.27
C LEU A 87 -6.02 12.21 -1.84
N VAL A 88 -6.29 11.45 -0.79
CA VAL A 88 -7.63 11.25 -0.21
C VAL A 88 -7.87 12.14 1.01
N LEU A 89 -6.87 12.33 1.85
CA LEU A 89 -6.96 13.15 3.05
C LEU A 89 -5.70 13.97 3.25
N HIS A 90 -5.87 15.27 3.47
CA HIS A 90 -4.85 16.15 4.04
C HIS A 90 -5.42 16.85 5.28
N GLN A 91 -4.85 16.61 6.44
CA GLN A 91 -5.31 17.19 7.69
C GLN A 91 -4.17 17.50 8.66
N ASN A 92 -4.19 18.67 9.27
CA ASN A 92 -3.33 18.95 10.40
C ASN A 92 -3.89 18.29 11.66
N ILE A 93 -3.11 17.36 12.25
CA ILE A 93 -3.54 16.56 13.39
C ILE A 93 -3.02 17.08 14.74
N THR A 94 -2.77 18.38 14.85
CA THR A 94 -2.36 19.00 16.13
C THR A 94 -3.37 18.70 17.24
N SER A 95 -4.66 18.82 16.96
CA SER A 95 -5.73 18.64 17.94
C SER A 95 -6.08 17.16 18.20
N GLY A 96 -5.75 16.26 17.31
CA GLY A 96 -6.07 14.84 17.38
C GLY A 96 -6.04 14.18 16.00
N LEU A 97 -6.07 12.86 15.95
CA LEU A 97 -6.29 12.12 14.73
C LEU A 97 -7.76 12.24 14.29
N PRO A 98 -8.07 12.06 13.00
CA PRO A 98 -9.46 11.84 12.56
C PRO A 98 -10.09 10.65 13.30
N ASP A 99 -11.30 10.81 13.82
CA ASP A 99 -11.98 9.79 14.64
C ASP A 99 -12.17 8.44 13.93
N ASN A 100 -12.22 8.46 12.59
CA ASN A 100 -12.48 7.28 11.75
C ASN A 100 -11.30 6.93 10.82
N LEU A 101 -10.07 7.35 11.15
CA LEU A 101 -8.91 7.17 10.25
C LEU A 101 -8.69 5.70 9.86
N GLY A 102 -8.77 4.78 10.82
CA GLY A 102 -8.62 3.34 10.54
C GLY A 102 -9.68 2.83 9.55
N ASN A 103 -10.95 3.19 9.76
CA ASN A 103 -12.02 2.81 8.85
C ASN A 103 -11.86 3.44 7.46
N LEU A 104 -11.44 4.69 7.38
CA LEU A 104 -11.14 5.34 6.10
C LEU A 104 -10.10 4.54 5.31
N ILE A 105 -9.02 4.10 5.98
CA ILE A 105 -7.97 3.31 5.33
C ILE A 105 -8.52 1.94 4.88
N ILE A 106 -9.32 1.27 5.72
CA ILE A 106 -9.97 -0.01 5.36
C ILE A 106 -10.89 0.16 4.16
N ASP A 107 -11.73 1.22 4.17
CA ASP A 107 -12.65 1.50 3.06
C ASP A 107 -11.89 1.78 1.75
N LEU A 108 -10.75 2.49 1.81
CA LEU A 108 -9.88 2.71 0.67
C LEU A 108 -9.28 1.41 0.13
N LEU A 109 -8.81 0.55 1.00
CA LEU A 109 -8.25 -0.75 0.62
C LEU A 109 -9.34 -1.68 0.07
N GLY A 110 -10.55 -1.66 0.65
CA GLY A 110 -11.69 -2.42 0.16
C GLY A 110 -12.18 -2.00 -1.24
N GLN A 111 -11.89 -0.78 -1.67
CA GLN A 111 -12.14 -0.34 -3.06
C GLN A 111 -11.19 -1.02 -4.07
N TYR A 112 -10.08 -1.55 -3.59
CA TYR A 112 -9.04 -2.26 -4.36
C TYR A 112 -8.97 -3.74 -3.98
N ASP A 113 -9.90 -4.23 -3.14
CA ASP A 113 -10.03 -5.66 -2.85
C ASP A 113 -10.70 -6.30 -4.07
N THR A 114 -9.87 -6.59 -5.07
CA THR A 114 -10.32 -7.22 -6.30
C THR A 114 -10.79 -8.62 -5.97
N GLU A 115 -12.06 -8.91 -6.20
CA GLU A 115 -12.62 -10.24 -5.97
C GLU A 115 -11.81 -11.31 -6.70
N ILE A 116 -11.71 -12.49 -6.09
CA ILE A 116 -11.09 -13.65 -6.76
C ILE A 116 -11.88 -13.95 -8.03
N CYS A 117 -11.18 -14.18 -9.12
CA CYS A 117 -11.80 -14.46 -10.41
C CYS A 117 -12.80 -15.64 -10.33
N ASP A 118 -13.95 -15.50 -10.97
CA ASP A 118 -14.84 -16.65 -11.20
C ASP A 118 -14.22 -17.56 -12.26
N LEU A 119 -14.11 -18.87 -11.96
CA LEU A 119 -13.60 -19.86 -12.90
C LEU A 119 -14.38 -19.92 -14.21
N ASN A 120 -15.64 -19.45 -14.22
CA ASN A 120 -16.44 -19.40 -15.44
C ASN A 120 -16.06 -18.23 -16.36
N ASP A 121 -15.35 -17.25 -15.83
CA ASP A 121 -14.94 -16.05 -16.56
C ASP A 121 -13.46 -16.08 -16.97
N ILE A 122 -12.69 -17.04 -16.49
CA ILE A 122 -11.26 -17.16 -16.78
C ILE A 122 -11.01 -18.30 -17.75
N TYR A 123 -10.27 -17.98 -18.82
CA TYR A 123 -9.92 -18.97 -19.85
C TYR A 123 -8.42 -18.93 -20.17
N VAL A 124 -7.85 -20.07 -20.47
CA VAL A 124 -6.60 -20.12 -21.21
C VAL A 124 -6.93 -19.76 -22.67
N SER A 125 -6.54 -18.58 -23.09
CA SER A 125 -6.83 -18.05 -24.42
C SER A 125 -5.81 -18.49 -25.46
N GLU A 126 -4.55 -18.65 -25.05
CA GLU A 126 -3.48 -19.16 -25.90
C GLU A 126 -2.51 -20.04 -25.09
N ALA A 127 -2.00 -21.09 -25.73
CA ALA A 127 -0.91 -21.90 -25.22
C ALA A 127 0.08 -22.16 -26.36
N HIS A 128 1.33 -21.71 -26.17
CA HIS A 128 2.42 -21.91 -27.12
C HIS A 128 3.46 -22.83 -26.50
N THR A 129 3.64 -24.01 -27.09
CA THR A 129 4.38 -25.11 -26.47
C THR A 129 5.69 -25.47 -27.15
N SER A 130 6.12 -24.72 -28.17
CA SER A 130 7.41 -24.96 -28.83
C SER A 130 7.83 -23.83 -29.77
N GLY A 131 9.13 -23.55 -29.83
CA GLY A 131 9.73 -22.68 -30.83
C GLY A 131 10.22 -21.32 -30.31
N ASN A 132 10.02 -20.27 -31.11
CA ASN A 132 10.35 -18.90 -30.77
C ASN A 132 9.10 -18.03 -31.02
N PRO A 133 8.52 -17.33 -30.03
CA PRO A 133 9.05 -17.19 -28.65
C PRO A 133 9.07 -18.50 -27.84
N GLU A 134 9.63 -18.41 -26.61
CA GLU A 134 9.61 -19.51 -25.64
C GLU A 134 8.17 -19.91 -25.29
N ASP A 135 7.99 -21.07 -24.67
CA ASP A 135 6.68 -21.56 -24.26
C ASP A 135 5.99 -20.54 -23.34
N TYR A 136 4.71 -20.30 -23.60
CA TYR A 136 3.88 -19.44 -22.77
C TYR A 136 2.42 -19.88 -22.74
N ILE A 137 1.71 -19.40 -21.75
CA ILE A 137 0.25 -19.53 -21.62
C ILE A 137 -0.29 -18.11 -21.44
N GLU A 138 -1.36 -17.77 -22.15
CA GLU A 138 -2.10 -16.54 -21.99
C GLU A 138 -3.44 -16.86 -21.31
N ILE A 139 -3.77 -16.10 -20.25
CA ILE A 139 -5.04 -16.20 -19.52
C ILE A 139 -5.86 -14.98 -19.81
N TYR A 140 -7.12 -15.16 -20.15
CA TYR A 140 -8.07 -14.09 -20.47
C TYR A 140 -9.19 -14.01 -19.44
N ASN A 141 -9.49 -12.80 -18.95
CA ASN A 141 -10.65 -12.50 -18.15
C ASN A 141 -11.81 -12.03 -19.03
N ASN A 142 -12.83 -12.88 -19.21
CA ASN A 142 -14.05 -12.56 -19.95
C ASN A 142 -15.14 -11.95 -19.06
N GLY A 143 -14.87 -11.80 -17.77
CA GLY A 143 -15.77 -11.14 -16.83
C GLY A 143 -15.90 -9.63 -17.09
N GLY A 144 -16.90 -9.03 -16.47
CA GLY A 144 -17.18 -7.60 -16.58
C GLY A 144 -16.38 -6.72 -15.62
N GLU A 145 -15.64 -7.32 -14.69
CA GLU A 145 -14.91 -6.65 -13.61
C GLU A 145 -13.46 -7.15 -13.55
N ASP A 146 -12.59 -6.33 -13.00
CA ASP A 146 -11.23 -6.74 -12.67
C ASP A 146 -11.27 -7.80 -11.56
N CYS A 147 -10.41 -8.81 -11.65
CA CYS A 147 -10.39 -9.87 -10.64
C CYS A 147 -8.98 -10.40 -10.35
N SER A 148 -8.78 -11.02 -9.19
CA SER A 148 -7.52 -11.59 -8.75
C SER A 148 -7.42 -13.08 -9.09
N LEU A 149 -6.26 -13.50 -9.59
CA LEU A 149 -5.91 -14.91 -9.74
C LEU A 149 -5.31 -15.52 -8.47
N GLU A 150 -5.27 -14.80 -7.36
CA GLU A 150 -4.67 -15.30 -6.12
C GLU A 150 -5.23 -16.68 -5.74
N GLY A 151 -4.32 -17.63 -5.51
CA GLY A 151 -4.66 -19.00 -5.17
C GLY A 151 -5.07 -19.91 -6.34
N PHE A 152 -5.24 -19.36 -7.56
CA PHE A 152 -5.39 -20.19 -8.75
C PHE A 152 -4.12 -21.00 -8.99
N ARG A 153 -4.29 -22.17 -9.59
CA ARG A 153 -3.19 -23.06 -9.95
C ARG A 153 -3.24 -23.39 -11.42
N LEU A 154 -2.08 -23.43 -12.01
CA LEU A 154 -1.87 -23.84 -13.39
C LEU A 154 -0.89 -24.99 -13.39
N ASP A 155 -1.24 -26.07 -14.09
CA ASP A 155 -0.45 -27.28 -14.15
C ASP A 155 -0.80 -28.05 -15.43
N ASP A 156 0.12 -28.83 -15.97
CA ASP A 156 -0.09 -29.71 -17.10
C ASP A 156 -0.50 -31.13 -16.69
N ASN A 157 -0.61 -31.38 -15.40
CA ASN A 157 -0.98 -32.67 -14.80
C ASN A 157 -1.97 -32.48 -13.63
N GLN A 158 -2.29 -33.56 -12.91
CA GLN A 158 -3.27 -33.54 -11.81
C GLN A 158 -2.68 -33.23 -10.43
N GLU A 159 -1.38 -33.07 -10.32
CA GLU A 159 -0.70 -32.84 -9.04
C GLU A 159 -0.85 -31.38 -8.57
N MET A 160 -1.07 -30.46 -9.52
CA MET A 160 -1.37 -29.03 -9.26
C MET A 160 -0.29 -28.31 -8.45
N ASP A 161 0.99 -28.55 -8.79
CA ASP A 161 2.14 -28.00 -8.07
C ASP A 161 3.10 -27.17 -8.93
N ASP A 162 2.86 -27.01 -10.23
CA ASP A 162 3.74 -26.28 -11.14
C ASP A 162 3.70 -24.77 -10.92
N LEU A 163 2.52 -24.17 -10.87
CA LEU A 163 2.35 -22.74 -10.64
C LEU A 163 1.15 -22.46 -9.75
N THR A 164 1.38 -21.71 -8.69
CA THR A 164 0.30 -21.08 -7.91
C THR A 164 0.42 -19.57 -8.07
N PHE A 165 -0.66 -18.92 -8.52
CA PHE A 165 -0.71 -17.47 -8.66
C PHE A 165 -0.74 -16.80 -7.28
N GLY A 166 0.09 -15.76 -7.12
CA GLY A 166 -0.01 -14.81 -6.02
C GLY A 166 -1.04 -13.72 -6.33
N ASP A 167 -0.85 -12.55 -5.78
CA ASP A 167 -1.70 -11.37 -6.02
C ASP A 167 -1.47 -10.82 -7.44
N VAL A 168 -2.16 -11.43 -8.41
CA VAL A 168 -2.15 -11.05 -9.82
C VAL A 168 -3.53 -10.62 -10.22
N ILE A 169 -3.69 -9.37 -10.66
CA ILE A 169 -4.95 -8.82 -11.13
C ILE A 169 -5.02 -8.91 -12.66
N ILE A 170 -6.15 -9.42 -13.16
CA ILE A 170 -6.48 -9.34 -14.60
C ILE A 170 -7.67 -8.40 -14.75
N THR A 171 -7.50 -7.35 -15.56
CA THR A 171 -8.57 -6.39 -15.84
C THR A 171 -9.70 -7.04 -16.64
N ALA A 172 -10.90 -6.48 -16.51
CA ALA A 172 -12.05 -6.89 -17.31
C ALA A 172 -11.73 -6.85 -18.82
N GLY A 173 -11.88 -7.98 -19.50
CA GLY A 173 -11.50 -8.13 -20.91
C GLY A 173 -9.99 -8.09 -21.15
N GLY A 174 -9.18 -8.20 -20.12
CA GLY A 174 -7.71 -8.18 -20.17
C GLY A 174 -7.07 -9.57 -20.20
N TYR A 175 -5.75 -9.60 -20.31
CA TYR A 175 -4.92 -10.79 -20.42
C TYR A 175 -3.77 -10.76 -19.40
N TRP A 176 -3.31 -11.94 -19.02
CA TRP A 176 -2.08 -12.19 -18.24
C TRP A 176 -1.17 -13.10 -19.04
#